data_e1589facf6b4044f5816592dad47ee16
#
_entry.id   e1589facf6b4044f5816592dad47ee16
#
_cell.length_a   1.000
_cell.length_b   1.000
_cell.length_c   1.000
_cell.angle_alpha   90.00
_cell.angle_beta   90.00
_cell.angle_gamma   90.00
#
_symmetry.space_group_name_H-M   'P 1'
#
loop_
_entity.id
_entity.type
_entity.pdbx_description
1 polymer ?
#
loop_
_entity_poly.entity_id
_entity_poly.type
_entity_poly.pdbx_seq_one_letter_code
_entity_poly.pdbx_strand_id
1 'polypeptide(L)'
;FKMAIPIWLKEKLFQKDLLRKQFKKFDPDFDWMNKLLFSEHHFSHAASAFFPSPFEEACVLTMDGVGEWATTSVALGQGSKLEMTKEIHFPHSLGLLYSALTYYTGFRVNSGEYKVMGLAPYGEPKYADLIRDNLIDIKEDGSFRLDQKYFDYCTGLAMTNRHFDDLFGGPARTAEEL
;
A
#
# COMPACT_ATOMS: atom_id res chain seq x y z
N PHE A 1 14.22 5.14 11.80
CA PHE A 1 14.36 4.30 12.98
C PHE A 1 14.05 5.07 14.28
N LYS A 2 14.78 6.16 14.60
CA LYS A 2 14.58 6.96 15.84
C LYS A 2 13.16 7.54 15.98
N MET A 3 12.48 7.86 14.89
CA MET A 3 11.10 8.36 14.89
C MET A 3 10.07 7.23 15.04
N ALA A 4 10.32 6.07 14.48
CA ALA A 4 9.38 4.96 14.50
C ALA A 4 9.33 4.20 15.84
N ILE A 5 10.49 4.03 16.50
CA ILE A 5 10.58 3.27 17.75
C ILE A 5 9.62 3.79 18.84
N PRO A 6 9.54 5.10 19.15
CA PRO A 6 8.63 5.57 20.20
C PRO A 6 7.16 5.28 19.91
N ILE A 7 6.73 5.35 18.63
CA ILE A 7 5.37 5.04 18.21
C ILE A 7 5.10 3.54 18.35
N TRP A 8 6.05 2.71 17.90
CA TRP A 8 5.94 1.25 18.04
C TRP A 8 5.84 0.81 19.51
N LEU A 9 6.70 1.33 20.36
CA LEU A 9 6.74 0.98 21.78
C LEU A 9 5.51 1.48 22.56
N LYS A 10 4.96 2.63 22.19
CA LYS A 10 3.83 3.23 22.94
C LYS A 10 2.47 2.76 22.42
N GLU A 11 2.33 2.52 21.11
CA GLU A 11 1.03 2.31 20.49
C GLU A 11 0.89 0.93 19.84
N LYS A 12 1.81 0.57 18.95
CA LYS A 12 1.64 -0.63 18.12
C LYS A 12 1.72 -1.94 18.89
N LEU A 13 2.73 -2.09 19.75
CA LEU A 13 2.92 -3.32 20.54
C LEU A 13 1.79 -3.56 21.56
N PHE A 14 1.12 -2.50 22.01
CA PHE A 14 0.07 -2.58 23.02
C PHE A 14 -1.32 -2.23 22.47
N GLN A 15 -1.50 -2.33 21.15
CA GLN A 15 -2.75 -1.93 20.47
C GLN A 15 -3.98 -2.64 21.06
N LYS A 16 -3.91 -3.95 21.33
CA LYS A 16 -5.01 -4.71 21.94
C LYS A 16 -5.39 -4.17 23.31
N ASP A 17 -4.40 -3.83 24.13
CA ASP A 17 -4.64 -3.28 25.48
C ASP A 17 -5.17 -1.84 25.43
N LEU A 18 -4.69 -1.04 24.46
CA LEU A 18 -5.22 0.31 24.22
C LEU A 18 -6.69 0.28 23.78
N LEU A 19 -7.04 -0.60 22.83
CA LEU A 19 -8.43 -0.80 22.41
C LEU A 19 -9.31 -1.27 23.57
N ARG A 20 -8.86 -2.25 24.35
CA ARG A 20 -9.56 -2.70 25.54
C ARG A 20 -9.86 -1.54 26.50
N LYS A 21 -8.85 -0.70 26.80
CA LYS A 21 -9.02 0.47 27.69
C LYS A 21 -10.06 1.46 27.14
N GLN A 22 -10.11 1.67 25.85
CA GLN A 22 -11.11 2.56 25.24
C GLN A 22 -12.51 1.95 25.28
N PHE A 23 -12.65 0.68 24.90
CA PHE A 23 -13.93 -0.02 24.87
C PHE A 23 -14.55 -0.23 26.26
N LYS A 24 -13.73 -0.40 27.31
CA LYS A 24 -14.21 -0.44 28.70
C LYS A 24 -14.95 0.83 29.15
N LYS A 25 -14.80 1.93 28.44
CA LYS A 25 -15.62 3.14 28.72
C LYS A 25 -17.08 2.98 28.30
N PHE A 26 -17.36 2.09 27.34
CA PHE A 26 -18.71 1.80 26.87
C PHE A 26 -19.36 0.65 27.60
N ASP A 27 -18.59 -0.42 27.87
CA ASP A 27 -19.02 -1.57 28.64
C ASP A 27 -17.84 -2.06 29.52
N PRO A 28 -17.84 -1.69 30.81
CA PRO A 28 -16.76 -2.07 31.75
C PRO A 28 -16.69 -3.57 32.03
N ASP A 29 -17.84 -4.26 31.99
CA ASP A 29 -17.97 -5.67 32.39
C ASP A 29 -17.73 -6.64 31.25
N PHE A 30 -17.72 -6.16 30.01
CA PHE A 30 -17.47 -7.01 28.85
C PHE A 30 -16.00 -7.46 28.76
N ASP A 31 -15.80 -8.73 28.45
CA ASP A 31 -14.45 -9.32 28.31
C ASP A 31 -13.79 -8.97 26.97
N TRP A 32 -13.44 -7.70 26.82
CA TRP A 32 -12.80 -7.18 25.61
C TRP A 32 -11.50 -7.88 25.25
N MET A 33 -10.74 -8.36 26.27
CA MET A 33 -9.42 -8.97 26.02
C MET A 33 -9.53 -10.27 25.22
N ASN A 34 -10.51 -11.10 25.56
CA ASN A 34 -10.72 -12.39 24.90
C ASN A 34 -11.63 -12.32 23.68
N LYS A 35 -12.39 -11.22 23.52
CA LYS A 35 -13.33 -11.05 22.41
C LYS A 35 -12.81 -10.17 21.29
N LEU A 36 -11.70 -9.45 21.47
CA LEU A 36 -11.04 -8.71 20.39
C LEU A 36 -10.31 -9.68 19.46
N LEU A 37 -10.76 -9.75 18.22
CA LEU A 37 -10.12 -10.49 17.15
C LEU A 37 -9.49 -9.51 16.16
N PHE A 38 -8.42 -9.94 15.53
CA PHE A 38 -7.73 -9.20 14.48
C PHE A 38 -7.72 -10.06 13.21
N SER A 39 -7.87 -9.42 12.08
CA SER A 39 -7.77 -10.03 10.77
C SER A 39 -6.57 -9.41 10.05
N GLU A 40 -5.93 -10.17 9.20
CA GLU A 40 -4.89 -9.67 8.31
C GLU A 40 -5.45 -8.61 7.36
N HIS A 41 -4.63 -7.62 7.02
CA HIS A 41 -5.03 -6.44 6.25
C HIS A 41 -5.61 -6.82 4.89
N HIS A 42 -4.88 -7.56 4.07
CA HIS A 42 -5.33 -7.97 2.73
C HIS A 42 -6.49 -8.97 2.77
N PHE A 43 -6.53 -9.84 3.79
CA PHE A 43 -7.70 -10.70 4.00
C PHE A 43 -8.96 -9.87 4.30
N SER A 44 -8.84 -8.81 5.10
CA SER A 44 -9.95 -7.88 5.39
C SER A 44 -10.43 -7.16 4.13
N HIS A 45 -9.50 -6.71 3.26
CA HIS A 45 -9.84 -6.14 1.96
C HIS A 45 -10.58 -7.14 1.08
N ALA A 46 -10.03 -8.34 0.92
CA ALA A 46 -10.65 -9.37 0.10
C ALA A 46 -12.05 -9.77 0.61
N ALA A 47 -12.21 -9.92 1.93
CA ALA A 47 -13.48 -10.21 2.57
C ALA A 47 -14.52 -9.10 2.35
N SER A 48 -14.10 -7.85 2.47
CA SER A 48 -14.97 -6.68 2.28
C SER A 48 -15.44 -6.51 0.84
N ALA A 49 -14.69 -7.04 -0.13
CA ALA A 49 -15.07 -7.03 -1.53
C ALA A 49 -15.93 -8.23 -1.90
N PHE A 50 -15.53 -9.44 -1.49
CA PHE A 50 -16.17 -10.69 -1.90
C PHE A 50 -17.54 -10.92 -1.24
N PHE A 51 -17.62 -10.88 0.09
CA PHE A 51 -18.85 -11.27 0.80
C PHE A 51 -20.09 -10.39 0.51
N PRO A 52 -19.99 -9.07 0.28
CA PRO A 52 -21.14 -8.28 -0.15
C PRO A 52 -21.38 -8.32 -1.67
N SER A 53 -20.51 -8.97 -2.44
CA SER A 53 -20.67 -9.07 -3.90
C SER A 53 -21.78 -10.08 -4.27
N PRO A 54 -22.33 -9.99 -5.50
CA PRO A 54 -23.31 -10.94 -5.97
C PRO A 54 -22.74 -12.28 -6.46
N PHE A 55 -21.43 -12.50 -6.32
CA PHE A 55 -20.74 -13.66 -6.89
C PHE A 55 -20.64 -14.80 -5.87
N GLU A 56 -21.08 -16.00 -6.25
CA GLU A 56 -20.87 -17.22 -5.47
C GLU A 56 -19.41 -17.70 -5.53
N GLU A 57 -18.73 -17.43 -6.66
CA GLU A 57 -17.31 -17.71 -6.85
C GLU A 57 -16.63 -16.50 -7.50
N ALA A 58 -15.47 -16.10 -6.98
CA ALA A 58 -14.69 -15.02 -7.56
C ALA A 58 -13.20 -15.13 -7.24
N CYS A 59 -12.37 -14.66 -8.17
CA CYS A 59 -11.00 -14.27 -7.89
C CYS A 59 -11.02 -12.84 -7.35
N VAL A 60 -10.42 -12.63 -6.19
CA VAL A 60 -10.34 -11.32 -5.54
C VAL A 60 -8.91 -10.82 -5.57
N LEU A 61 -8.70 -9.69 -6.21
CA LEU A 61 -7.40 -9.02 -6.28
C LEU A 61 -7.39 -7.82 -5.33
N THR A 62 -6.42 -7.77 -4.43
CA THR A 62 -6.19 -6.62 -3.55
C THR A 62 -4.83 -6.00 -3.83
N MET A 63 -4.79 -4.67 -3.92
CA MET A 63 -3.57 -3.90 -4.15
C MET A 63 -3.62 -2.63 -3.31
N ASP A 64 -2.56 -2.37 -2.57
CA ASP A 64 -2.39 -1.13 -1.81
C ASP A 64 -0.93 -0.65 -1.79
N GLY A 65 -0.62 0.30 -0.93
CA GLY A 65 0.76 0.73 -0.69
C GLY A 65 1.53 -0.35 0.07
N VAL A 66 1.18 -0.56 1.32
CA VAL A 66 1.67 -1.66 2.18
C VAL A 66 0.61 -1.95 3.22
N GLY A 67 -0.01 -3.13 3.15
CA GLY A 67 -0.89 -3.64 4.19
C GLY A 67 -0.09 -4.60 5.07
N GLU A 68 0.29 -4.22 6.25
CA GLU A 68 1.17 -5.02 7.12
C GLU A 68 2.48 -5.42 6.41
N TRP A 69 2.45 -6.47 5.58
CA TRP A 69 3.59 -6.94 4.79
C TRP A 69 3.26 -7.15 3.31
N ALA A 70 2.07 -7.66 3.01
CA ALA A 70 1.57 -7.81 1.65
C ALA A 70 1.28 -6.44 1.02
N THR A 71 1.52 -6.32 -0.29
CA THR A 71 1.28 -5.15 -1.12
C THR A 71 0.30 -5.44 -2.25
N THR A 72 0.25 -6.70 -2.68
CA THR A 72 -0.69 -7.23 -3.64
C THR A 72 -1.02 -8.65 -3.24
N SER A 73 -2.28 -9.03 -3.31
CA SER A 73 -2.68 -10.41 -3.05
C SER A 73 -3.83 -10.88 -3.93
N VAL A 74 -3.88 -12.18 -4.13
CA VAL A 74 -4.96 -12.87 -4.84
C VAL A 74 -5.62 -13.84 -3.88
N ALA A 75 -6.94 -13.74 -3.75
CA ALA A 75 -7.75 -14.69 -3.02
C ALA A 75 -8.78 -15.36 -3.93
N LEU A 76 -9.19 -16.56 -3.56
CA LEU A 76 -10.30 -17.28 -4.16
C LEU A 76 -11.45 -17.30 -3.16
N GLY A 77 -12.58 -16.73 -3.57
CA GLY A 77 -13.84 -16.76 -2.83
C GLY A 77 -14.77 -17.82 -3.39
N GLN A 78 -15.39 -18.62 -2.51
CA GLN A 78 -16.37 -19.64 -2.87
C GLN A 78 -17.41 -19.77 -1.76
N GLY A 79 -18.63 -19.33 -1.98
CA GLY A 79 -19.70 -19.31 -0.98
C GLY A 79 -19.29 -18.53 0.27
N SER A 80 -19.16 -19.21 1.41
CA SER A 80 -18.71 -18.59 2.67
C SER A 80 -17.22 -18.73 2.95
N LYS A 81 -16.42 -19.25 1.99
CA LYS A 81 -14.99 -19.45 2.14
C LYS A 81 -14.23 -18.41 1.34
N LEU A 82 -13.12 -17.95 1.90
CA LEU A 82 -12.18 -17.07 1.26
C LEU A 82 -10.75 -17.56 1.58
N GLU A 83 -9.96 -17.83 0.54
CA GLU A 83 -8.61 -18.37 0.67
C GLU A 83 -7.61 -17.46 -0.03
N MET A 84 -6.60 -16.98 0.70
CA MET A 84 -5.47 -16.22 0.14
C MET A 84 -4.52 -17.21 -0.56
N THR A 85 -4.29 -17.00 -1.86
CA THR A 85 -3.55 -17.98 -2.69
C THR A 85 -2.18 -17.50 -3.12
N LYS A 86 -2.03 -16.19 -3.35
CA LYS A 86 -0.77 -15.57 -3.78
C LYS A 86 -0.61 -14.19 -3.17
N GLU A 87 0.65 -13.82 -2.91
CA GLU A 87 0.99 -12.50 -2.39
C GLU A 87 2.30 -11.98 -2.99
N ILE A 88 2.37 -10.68 -3.15
CA ILE A 88 3.61 -9.92 -3.35
C ILE A 88 3.80 -9.06 -2.10
N HIS A 89 5.03 -9.03 -1.60
CA HIS A 89 5.36 -8.37 -0.36
C HIS A 89 6.20 -7.10 -0.59
N PHE A 90 6.20 -6.24 0.42
CA PHE A 90 7.13 -5.12 0.50
C PHE A 90 8.57 -5.60 0.24
N PRO A 91 9.40 -4.89 -0.53
CA PRO A 91 9.22 -3.51 -1.01
C PRO A 91 8.54 -3.38 -2.40
N HIS A 92 8.09 -4.47 -3.00
CA HIS A 92 7.50 -4.47 -4.34
C HIS A 92 6.01 -4.14 -4.24
N SER A 93 5.62 -2.93 -4.66
CA SER A 93 4.25 -2.42 -4.52
C SER A 93 3.91 -1.46 -5.65
N LEU A 94 2.78 -1.71 -6.33
CA LEU A 94 2.23 -0.77 -7.31
C LEU A 94 1.74 0.52 -6.65
N GLY A 95 1.19 0.42 -5.44
CA GLY A 95 0.79 1.59 -4.67
C GLY A 95 1.98 2.48 -4.30
N LEU A 96 3.11 1.89 -3.88
CA LEU A 96 4.34 2.67 -3.62
C LEU A 96 4.96 3.23 -4.90
N LEU A 97 4.90 2.53 -6.03
CA LEU A 97 5.31 3.08 -7.33
C LEU A 97 4.47 4.31 -7.68
N TYR A 98 3.15 4.22 -7.51
CA TYR A 98 2.24 5.34 -7.75
C TYR A 98 2.53 6.51 -6.79
N SER A 99 2.76 6.23 -5.51
CA SER A 99 3.14 7.23 -4.52
C SER A 99 4.52 7.86 -4.80
N ALA A 100 5.47 7.09 -5.34
CA ALA A 100 6.77 7.63 -5.76
C ALA A 100 6.63 8.62 -6.92
N LEU A 101 5.80 8.30 -7.92
CA LEU A 101 5.48 9.23 -9.01
C LEU A 101 4.67 10.44 -8.52
N THR A 102 3.77 10.26 -7.57
CA THR A 102 3.05 11.35 -6.89
C THR A 102 4.01 12.30 -6.21
N TYR A 103 4.96 11.77 -5.43
CA TYR A 103 6.02 12.54 -4.79
C TYR A 103 6.89 13.27 -5.82
N TYR A 104 7.34 12.56 -6.85
CA TYR A 104 8.23 13.10 -7.88
C TYR A 104 7.59 14.26 -8.67
N THR A 105 6.27 14.23 -8.85
CA THR A 105 5.51 15.29 -9.50
C THR A 105 5.14 16.46 -8.57
N GLY A 106 5.65 16.49 -7.31
CA GLY A 106 5.49 17.60 -6.37
C GLY A 106 4.24 17.50 -5.49
N PHE A 107 3.46 16.42 -5.59
CA PHE A 107 2.27 16.23 -4.75
C PHE A 107 2.59 15.50 -3.46
N ARG A 108 1.81 15.77 -2.43
CA ARG A 108 1.95 15.12 -1.14
C ARG A 108 1.44 13.68 -1.20
N VAL A 109 2.29 12.71 -0.84
CA VAL A 109 1.95 11.29 -0.72
C VAL A 109 0.83 11.07 0.31
N ASN A 110 -0.03 10.09 0.10
CA ASN A 110 -1.25 9.74 0.84
C ASN A 110 -2.39 10.78 0.75
N SER A 111 -2.21 11.84 -0.02
CA SER A 111 -3.27 12.83 -0.24
C SER A 111 -3.19 13.51 -1.61
N GLY A 112 -2.23 13.17 -2.44
CA GLY A 112 -2.01 13.75 -3.75
C GLY A 112 -2.20 12.79 -4.91
N GLU A 113 -2.33 11.49 -4.65
CA GLU A 113 -2.49 10.46 -5.65
C GLU A 113 -3.71 10.71 -6.54
N TYR A 114 -4.85 11.12 -5.95
CA TYR A 114 -6.06 11.45 -6.70
C TYR A 114 -5.89 12.69 -7.58
N LYS A 115 -5.00 13.63 -7.21
CA LYS A 115 -4.70 14.81 -8.03
C LYS A 115 -3.90 14.41 -9.27
N VAL A 116 -2.90 13.54 -9.11
CA VAL A 116 -2.15 12.97 -10.24
C VAL A 116 -3.08 12.20 -11.16
N MET A 117 -3.98 11.38 -10.61
CA MET A 117 -5.02 10.69 -11.37
C MET A 117 -5.91 11.67 -12.15
N GLY A 118 -6.34 12.76 -11.52
CA GLY A 118 -7.17 13.78 -12.16
C GLY A 118 -6.45 14.57 -13.26
N LEU A 119 -5.12 14.71 -13.19
CA LEU A 119 -4.32 15.37 -14.22
C LEU A 119 -3.92 14.44 -15.36
N ALA A 120 -3.88 13.13 -15.15
CA ALA A 120 -3.41 12.16 -16.13
C ALA A 120 -4.11 12.27 -17.50
N PRO A 121 -5.45 12.50 -17.62
CA PRO A 121 -6.13 12.64 -18.89
C PRO A 121 -5.69 13.85 -19.73
N TYR A 122 -5.05 14.83 -19.12
CA TYR A 122 -4.58 16.05 -19.81
C TYR A 122 -3.13 15.93 -20.29
N GLY A 123 -2.46 14.82 -19.96
CA GLY A 123 -1.07 14.54 -20.33
C GLY A 123 -0.95 13.53 -21.47
N GLU A 124 0.29 13.34 -21.91
CA GLU A 124 0.67 12.30 -22.86
C GLU A 124 1.49 11.22 -22.12
N PRO A 125 1.29 9.91 -22.41
CA PRO A 125 1.97 8.82 -21.72
C PRO A 125 3.42 8.60 -22.19
N LYS A 126 4.18 9.67 -22.41
CA LYS A 126 5.54 9.64 -22.99
C LYS A 126 6.58 8.89 -22.15
N TYR A 127 6.31 8.65 -20.88
CA TYR A 127 7.21 7.94 -19.96
C TYR A 127 6.81 6.48 -19.71
N ALA A 128 5.75 5.97 -20.35
CA ALA A 128 5.23 4.64 -20.08
C ALA A 128 6.27 3.54 -20.33
N ASP A 129 6.99 3.61 -21.44
CA ASP A 129 8.04 2.64 -21.79
C ASP A 129 9.25 2.80 -20.87
N LEU A 130 9.66 4.04 -20.56
CA LEU A 130 10.76 4.31 -19.64
C LEU A 130 10.51 3.71 -18.25
N ILE A 131 9.29 3.84 -17.72
CA ILE A 131 8.86 3.25 -16.44
C ILE A 131 8.90 1.72 -16.53
N ARG A 132 8.32 1.16 -17.59
CA ARG A 132 8.23 -0.29 -17.79
C ARG A 132 9.59 -0.95 -17.94
N ASP A 133 10.50 -0.29 -18.65
CA ASP A 133 11.82 -0.85 -18.95
C ASP A 133 12.82 -0.71 -17.79
N ASN A 134 12.60 0.24 -16.85
CA ASN A 134 13.56 0.55 -15.80
C ASN A 134 13.05 0.35 -14.38
N LEU A 135 11.79 0.66 -14.09
CA LEU A 135 11.29 0.71 -12.71
C LEU A 135 10.58 -0.57 -12.27
N ILE A 136 10.01 -1.33 -13.23
CA ILE A 136 9.19 -2.50 -12.92
C ILE A 136 9.47 -3.65 -13.88
N ASP A 137 9.71 -4.82 -13.34
CA ASP A 137 9.83 -6.08 -14.07
C ASP A 137 8.54 -6.89 -13.87
N ILE A 138 7.76 -7.05 -14.94
CA ILE A 138 6.47 -7.77 -14.95
C ILE A 138 6.67 -9.13 -15.61
N LYS A 139 6.25 -10.20 -14.92
CA LYS A 139 6.33 -11.58 -15.41
C LYS A 139 5.02 -12.00 -16.09
N GLU A 140 5.10 -13.08 -16.89
CA GLU A 140 3.95 -13.64 -17.61
C GLU A 140 2.80 -14.10 -16.68
N ASP A 141 3.13 -14.51 -15.45
CA ASP A 141 2.14 -14.92 -14.44
C ASP A 141 1.48 -13.75 -13.70
N GLY A 142 1.79 -12.51 -14.11
CA GLY A 142 1.29 -11.29 -13.50
C GLY A 142 2.04 -10.84 -12.24
N SER A 143 3.02 -11.62 -11.78
CA SER A 143 3.90 -11.14 -10.70
C SER A 143 4.81 -10.02 -11.19
N PHE A 144 5.26 -9.18 -10.27
CA PHE A 144 6.14 -8.07 -10.62
C PHE A 144 7.17 -7.78 -9.52
N ARG A 145 8.22 -7.09 -9.91
CA ARG A 145 9.23 -6.55 -8.99
C ARG A 145 9.59 -5.13 -9.39
N LEU A 146 9.75 -4.25 -8.40
CA LEU A 146 10.32 -2.92 -8.60
C LEU A 146 11.84 -2.97 -8.47
N ASP A 147 12.54 -2.24 -9.33
CA ASP A 147 14.00 -2.06 -9.18
C ASP A 147 14.27 -1.05 -8.06
N GLN A 148 14.66 -1.57 -6.89
CA GLN A 148 14.90 -0.77 -5.69
C GLN A 148 16.06 0.23 -5.81
N LYS A 149 16.85 0.17 -6.87
CA LYS A 149 17.89 1.15 -7.18
C LYS A 149 17.36 2.58 -7.28
N TYR A 150 16.10 2.74 -7.71
CA TYR A 150 15.49 4.03 -7.98
C TYR A 150 14.71 4.63 -6.79
N PHE A 151 14.44 3.82 -5.77
CA PHE A 151 13.56 4.21 -4.66
C PHE A 151 14.32 4.36 -3.34
N ASP A 152 13.83 5.25 -2.46
CA ASP A 152 14.42 5.48 -1.15
C ASP A 152 13.45 5.20 0.03
N TYR A 153 12.23 4.81 -0.26
CA TYR A 153 11.20 4.60 0.75
C TYR A 153 11.47 3.44 1.72
N CYS A 154 12.41 2.55 1.41
CA CYS A 154 12.76 1.43 2.31
C CYS A 154 13.56 1.90 3.53
N THR A 155 14.44 2.86 3.38
CA THR A 155 15.41 3.28 4.40
C THR A 155 15.51 4.77 4.59
N GLY A 156 15.09 5.57 3.60
CA GLY A 156 15.12 7.01 3.60
C GLY A 156 13.83 7.67 4.07
N LEU A 157 13.77 8.98 3.91
CA LEU A 157 12.60 9.82 4.19
C LEU A 157 11.97 10.40 2.90
N ALA A 158 12.51 10.04 1.75
CA ALA A 158 12.02 10.38 0.43
C ALA A 158 11.45 9.13 -0.26
N MET A 159 10.65 9.32 -1.30
CA MET A 159 10.12 8.21 -2.08
C MET A 159 11.10 7.77 -3.18
N THR A 160 11.82 8.74 -3.76
CA THR A 160 12.76 8.56 -4.87
C THR A 160 14.16 9.04 -4.50
N ASN A 161 15.15 8.67 -5.30
CA ASN A 161 16.54 9.07 -5.12
C ASN A 161 17.15 9.63 -6.42
N ARG A 162 18.44 9.96 -6.39
CA ARG A 162 19.14 10.55 -7.53
C ARG A 162 19.09 9.70 -8.80
N HIS A 163 19.06 8.37 -8.72
CA HIS A 163 18.93 7.53 -9.91
C HIS A 163 17.58 7.70 -10.59
N PHE A 164 16.52 7.98 -9.82
CA PHE A 164 15.22 8.33 -10.34
C PHE A 164 15.26 9.69 -11.05
N ASP A 165 15.93 10.67 -10.44
CA ASP A 165 16.11 12.01 -11.01
C ASP A 165 16.88 11.94 -12.34
N ASP A 166 17.97 11.18 -12.38
CA ASP A 166 18.78 10.97 -13.59
C ASP A 166 17.97 10.28 -14.70
N LEU A 167 17.09 9.33 -14.35
CA LEU A 167 16.23 8.62 -15.30
C LEU A 167 15.20 9.53 -15.98
N PHE A 168 14.61 10.46 -15.23
CA PHE A 168 13.56 11.36 -15.72
C PHE A 168 14.08 12.74 -16.15
N GLY A 169 15.39 13.00 -16.02
CA GLY A 169 16.06 14.18 -16.51
C GLY A 169 16.01 15.39 -15.58
N GLY A 170 15.72 15.20 -14.29
CA GLY A 170 15.75 16.26 -13.29
C GLY A 170 15.25 15.85 -11.92
N PRO A 171 15.36 16.70 -10.90
CA PRO A 171 14.89 16.39 -9.57
C PRO A 171 13.36 16.37 -9.46
N ALA A 172 12.86 15.78 -8.37
CA ALA A 172 11.45 15.87 -8.01
C ALA A 172 11.00 17.34 -7.94
N ARG A 173 9.80 17.63 -8.45
CA ARG A 173 9.20 18.97 -8.34
C ARG A 173 8.95 19.35 -6.88
N THR A 174 9.06 20.62 -6.57
CA THR A 174 8.61 21.18 -5.31
C THR A 174 7.11 21.55 -5.39
N ALA A 175 6.45 21.67 -4.24
CA ALA A 175 5.04 22.05 -4.19
C ALA A 175 4.78 23.48 -4.75
N GLU A 176 5.82 24.31 -4.81
CA GLU A 176 5.76 25.70 -5.33
C GLU A 176 5.82 25.75 -6.87
N GLU A 177 6.16 24.64 -7.52
CA GLU A 177 6.28 24.52 -8.97
C GLU A 177 5.01 23.91 -9.63
N LEU A 178 3.94 23.74 -8.84
CA LEU A 178 2.66 23.17 -9.29
C LEU A 178 1.69 24.23 -9.80
#